data_f6f879056f4bbd6c1ac910cd134ee1a9
#
_entry.id   f6f879056f4bbd6c1ac910cd134ee1a9
#
_cell.length_a   1.000
_cell.length_b   1.000
_cell.length_c   1.000
_cell.angle_alpha   90.00
_cell.angle_beta   90.00
_cell.angle_gamma   90.00
#
_symmetry.space_group_name_H-M   'P 1'
#
loop_
_entity.id
_entity.type
_entity.pdbx_description
1 polymer ?
#
loop_
_entity_poly.entity_id
_entity_poly.type
_entity_poly.pdbx_seq_one_letter_code
_entity_poly.pdbx_strand_id
1 'polypeptide(L)'
;FDLYEATVQIVSSRPIFNSSYESVLLNHGDREWVFEYYPSQNIEYSENSFNDNLTSLLSFYAFLIIGIDYDSFEKLGGEDYFQKAWRILNESQNSGYKGWDQFGSKQNRYWLCENFLNPEFKNVRNAFYNYHLNGLDLFYTKPEESRETILENIIMINDINSKNFNSTIINLFINAKADEITNIFKGASLDQKRNAFNIMNELSPSNSDLFNKILQ
;
A
#
# COMPACT_ATOMS: atom_id res chain seq x y z
N PHE A 1 22.46 13.88 -22.04
CA PHE A 1 21.55 13.37 -21.00
C PHE A 1 22.31 13.25 -19.70
N ASP A 2 21.73 13.74 -18.62
CA ASP A 2 22.28 13.51 -17.28
C ASP A 2 21.61 12.27 -16.68
N LEU A 3 22.41 11.35 -16.14
CA LEU A 3 21.92 10.17 -15.44
C LEU A 3 21.73 10.53 -13.96
N TYR A 4 20.55 10.24 -13.44
CA TYR A 4 20.18 10.47 -12.05
C TYR A 4 19.93 9.15 -11.33
N GLU A 5 20.40 9.05 -10.11
CA GLU A 5 20.09 7.97 -9.18
C GLU A 5 19.46 8.56 -7.92
N ALA A 6 18.33 8.02 -7.48
CA ALA A 6 17.60 8.52 -6.32
C ALA A 6 16.94 7.39 -5.52
N THR A 7 16.74 7.66 -4.24
CA THR A 7 15.76 6.96 -3.41
C THR A 7 14.54 7.86 -3.28
N VAL A 8 13.38 7.34 -3.65
CA VAL A 8 12.14 8.12 -3.67
C VAL A 8 11.15 7.53 -2.66
N GLN A 9 10.56 8.39 -1.84
CA GLN A 9 9.45 8.03 -0.96
C GLN A 9 8.14 8.41 -1.65
N ILE A 10 7.31 7.41 -1.90
CA ILE A 10 6.00 7.56 -2.54
C ILE A 10 4.93 7.49 -1.43
N VAL A 11 4.17 8.56 -1.28
CA VAL A 11 3.09 8.63 -0.30
C VAL A 11 1.82 9.10 -1.01
N SER A 12 0.72 8.40 -0.75
CA SER A 12 -0.62 8.85 -1.14
C SER A 12 -1.59 8.70 0.02
N SER A 13 -2.59 9.57 0.08
CA SER A 13 -3.65 9.57 1.07
C SER A 13 -5.00 9.84 0.42
N ARG A 14 -6.08 9.49 1.13
CA ARG A 14 -7.44 9.87 0.77
C ARG A 14 -8.14 10.55 1.95
N PRO A 15 -9.04 11.50 1.70
CA PRO A 15 -9.88 12.07 2.74
C PRO A 15 -10.85 11.02 3.29
N ILE A 16 -11.12 11.07 4.59
CA ILE A 16 -12.13 10.24 5.25
C ILE A 16 -13.44 11.01 5.31
N PHE A 17 -14.53 10.34 4.98
CA PHE A 17 -15.86 10.93 4.94
C PHE A 17 -16.22 11.64 6.27
N ASN A 18 -16.73 12.86 6.15
CA ASN A 18 -17.14 13.72 7.27
C ASN A 18 -16.04 13.97 8.33
N SER A 19 -14.78 14.02 7.89
CA SER A 19 -13.62 14.28 8.73
C SER A 19 -12.64 15.19 8.03
N SER A 20 -11.78 15.88 8.78
CA SER A 20 -10.58 16.56 8.25
C SER A 20 -9.36 15.65 8.18
N TYR A 21 -9.52 14.37 8.54
CA TYR A 21 -8.44 13.39 8.55
C TYR A 21 -8.21 12.82 7.14
N GLU A 22 -6.93 12.68 6.79
CA GLU A 22 -6.50 11.99 5.57
C GLU A 22 -5.83 10.66 5.95
N SER A 23 -6.38 9.57 5.44
CA SER A 23 -5.86 8.23 5.65
C SER A 23 -4.81 7.90 4.60
N VAL A 24 -3.63 7.48 5.03
CA VAL A 24 -2.55 7.09 4.14
C VAL A 24 -2.92 5.79 3.42
N LEU A 25 -2.90 5.79 2.09
CA LEU A 25 -3.15 4.62 1.25
C LEU A 25 -1.86 3.87 0.91
N LEU A 26 -0.81 4.62 0.60
CA LEU A 26 0.51 4.10 0.24
C LEU A 26 1.58 4.90 0.97
N ASN A 27 2.55 4.17 1.55
CA ASN A 27 3.78 4.74 2.09
C ASN A 27 4.91 3.76 1.75
N HIS A 28 5.60 4.00 0.62
CA HIS A 28 6.58 3.09 0.04
C HIS A 28 7.86 3.80 -0.35
N GLY A 29 9.00 3.24 0.06
CA GLY A 29 10.33 3.72 -0.36
C GLY A 29 10.87 2.88 -1.51
N ASP A 30 11.15 3.50 -2.65
CA ASP A 30 11.82 2.86 -3.80
C ASP A 30 13.24 3.39 -3.93
N ARG A 31 14.23 2.50 -3.87
CA ARG A 31 15.66 2.80 -3.91
C ARG A 31 16.28 2.66 -5.29
N GLU A 32 15.50 2.26 -6.27
CA GLU A 32 15.98 1.88 -7.60
C GLU A 32 15.50 2.86 -8.68
N TRP A 33 15.43 4.15 -8.34
CA TRP A 33 15.14 5.20 -9.30
C TRP A 33 16.42 5.61 -10.01
N VAL A 34 16.64 5.06 -11.19
CA VAL A 34 17.73 5.42 -12.10
C VAL A 34 17.10 5.86 -13.40
N PHE A 35 17.34 7.10 -13.84
CA PHE A 35 16.73 7.65 -15.04
C PHE A 35 17.60 8.72 -15.69
N GLU A 36 17.45 8.87 -16.98
CA GLU A 36 18.00 9.99 -17.73
C GLU A 36 16.99 11.13 -17.76
N TYR A 37 17.48 12.36 -17.69
CA TYR A 37 16.64 13.54 -17.79
C TYR A 37 17.36 14.66 -18.55
N TYR A 38 16.61 15.44 -19.32
CA TYR A 38 17.07 16.70 -19.93
C TYR A 38 15.96 17.75 -19.89
N PRO A 39 16.30 19.06 -19.85
CA PRO A 39 15.33 20.14 -19.87
C PRO A 39 14.38 20.02 -21.08
N SER A 40 13.09 20.17 -20.86
CA SER A 40 12.02 20.05 -21.86
C SER A 40 11.75 18.63 -22.37
N GLN A 41 12.23 17.59 -21.68
CA GLN A 41 11.81 16.21 -21.95
C GLN A 41 10.30 16.10 -21.86
N ASN A 42 9.68 15.51 -22.90
CA ASN A 42 8.26 15.19 -22.86
C ASN A 42 8.06 13.90 -22.05
N ILE A 43 7.28 14.00 -20.95
CA ILE A 43 6.89 12.85 -20.12
C ILE A 43 5.53 12.41 -20.62
N GLU A 44 5.52 11.50 -21.58
CA GLU A 44 4.30 11.01 -22.20
C GLU A 44 4.20 9.48 -22.07
N TYR A 45 3.18 9.03 -21.36
CA TYR A 45 2.90 7.61 -21.20
C TYR A 45 2.43 7.00 -22.53
N SER A 46 3.00 5.84 -22.86
CA SER A 46 2.54 4.99 -23.97
C SER A 46 2.10 3.63 -23.43
N GLU A 47 0.93 3.16 -23.85
CA GLU A 47 0.35 1.93 -23.30
C GLU A 47 1.12 0.65 -23.70
N ASN A 48 1.85 0.68 -24.81
CA ASN A 48 2.43 -0.53 -25.42
C ASN A 48 3.92 -0.38 -25.75
N SER A 49 4.62 0.58 -25.16
CA SER A 49 6.05 0.75 -25.41
C SER A 49 6.77 1.39 -24.23
N PHE A 50 7.98 0.90 -23.97
CA PHE A 50 8.92 1.57 -23.09
C PHE A 50 9.52 2.77 -23.83
N ASN A 51 9.25 3.98 -23.37
CA ASN A 51 9.84 5.21 -23.93
C ASN A 51 11.12 5.59 -23.20
N ASP A 52 11.04 5.75 -21.89
CA ASP A 52 12.14 6.03 -20.99
C ASP A 52 11.79 5.59 -19.56
N ASN A 53 12.82 5.47 -18.72
CA ASN A 53 12.62 4.94 -17.38
C ASN A 53 11.89 5.92 -16.43
N LEU A 54 12.08 7.23 -16.59
CA LEU A 54 11.38 8.22 -15.76
C LEU A 54 9.87 8.18 -15.99
N THR A 55 9.45 8.17 -17.26
CA THR A 55 8.03 8.06 -17.63
C THR A 55 7.44 6.75 -17.11
N SER A 56 8.18 5.63 -17.24
CA SER A 56 7.73 4.32 -16.75
C SER A 56 7.58 4.30 -15.22
N LEU A 57 8.53 4.86 -14.47
CA LEU A 57 8.48 4.98 -13.01
C LEU A 57 7.27 5.79 -12.55
N LEU A 58 7.08 6.98 -13.12
CA LEU A 58 5.97 7.87 -12.76
C LEU A 58 4.62 7.24 -13.09
N SER A 59 4.48 6.66 -14.27
CA SER A 59 3.23 6.03 -14.72
C SER A 59 2.90 4.77 -13.92
N PHE A 60 3.90 3.96 -13.60
CA PHE A 60 3.74 2.77 -12.75
C PHE A 60 3.15 3.14 -11.39
N TYR A 61 3.75 4.10 -10.68
CA TYR A 61 3.25 4.53 -9.37
C TYR A 61 1.92 5.27 -9.46
N ALA A 62 1.67 6.03 -10.51
CA ALA A 62 0.37 6.65 -10.73
C ALA A 62 -0.75 5.60 -10.83
N PHE A 63 -0.57 4.57 -11.65
CA PHE A 63 -1.57 3.49 -11.76
C PHE A 63 -1.68 2.67 -10.48
N LEU A 64 -0.57 2.40 -9.79
CA LEU A 64 -0.60 1.71 -8.50
C LEU A 64 -1.42 2.49 -7.47
N ILE A 65 -1.19 3.79 -7.33
CA ILE A 65 -1.90 4.67 -6.39
C ILE A 65 -3.40 4.70 -6.74
N ILE A 66 -3.74 4.91 -8.01
CA ILE A 66 -5.14 4.92 -8.46
C ILE A 66 -5.80 3.56 -8.16
N GLY A 67 -5.10 2.46 -8.41
CA GLY A 67 -5.61 1.12 -8.10
C GLY A 67 -5.90 0.91 -6.62
N ILE A 68 -5.00 1.34 -5.74
CA ILE A 68 -5.19 1.27 -4.28
C ILE A 68 -6.36 2.18 -3.84
N ASP A 69 -6.48 3.36 -4.43
CA ASP A 69 -7.58 4.28 -4.14
C ASP A 69 -8.92 3.65 -4.51
N TYR A 70 -9.06 3.07 -5.71
CA TYR A 70 -10.27 2.35 -6.11
C TYR A 70 -10.58 1.14 -5.22
N ASP A 71 -9.56 0.36 -4.81
CA ASP A 71 -9.74 -0.72 -3.84
C ASP A 71 -10.25 -0.22 -2.48
N SER A 72 -10.06 1.05 -2.15
CA SER A 72 -10.59 1.63 -0.90
C SER A 72 -12.07 2.00 -0.97
N PHE A 73 -12.67 2.06 -2.17
CA PHE A 73 -14.08 2.40 -2.41
C PHE A 73 -14.91 1.24 -2.94
N GLU A 74 -14.29 0.28 -3.64
CA GLU A 74 -14.95 -0.87 -4.25
C GLU A 74 -14.12 -2.14 -4.10
N LYS A 75 -14.77 -3.27 -3.83
CA LYS A 75 -14.09 -4.58 -3.71
C LYS A 75 -13.36 -4.93 -5.01
N LEU A 76 -12.05 -4.99 -4.95
CA LEU A 76 -11.16 -5.25 -6.09
C LEU A 76 -11.30 -4.22 -7.22
N GLY A 77 -11.77 -3.00 -6.91
CA GLY A 77 -12.02 -1.94 -7.89
C GLY A 77 -10.76 -1.46 -8.62
N GLY A 78 -9.59 -1.68 -8.03
CA GLY A 78 -8.30 -1.31 -8.61
C GLY A 78 -7.75 -2.25 -9.67
N GLU A 79 -8.42 -3.37 -9.99
CA GLU A 79 -7.89 -4.43 -10.85
C GLU A 79 -7.34 -3.92 -12.18
N ASP A 80 -8.11 -3.10 -12.91
CA ASP A 80 -7.71 -2.57 -14.21
C ASP A 80 -6.45 -1.69 -14.14
N TYR A 81 -6.28 -0.97 -13.03
CA TYR A 81 -5.10 -0.11 -12.83
C TYR A 81 -3.86 -0.92 -12.45
N PHE A 82 -4.00 -1.98 -11.66
CA PHE A 82 -2.89 -2.89 -11.39
C PHE A 82 -2.48 -3.64 -12.66
N GLN A 83 -3.41 -3.99 -13.54
CA GLN A 83 -3.08 -4.56 -14.86
C GLN A 83 -2.32 -3.57 -15.75
N LYS A 84 -2.65 -2.27 -15.70
CA LYS A 84 -1.88 -1.23 -16.39
C LYS A 84 -0.46 -1.08 -15.81
N ALA A 85 -0.32 -1.07 -14.49
CA ALA A 85 0.99 -1.07 -13.84
C ALA A 85 1.81 -2.32 -14.21
N TRP A 86 1.17 -3.49 -14.30
CA TRP A 86 1.81 -4.73 -14.72
C TRP A 86 2.29 -4.69 -16.18
N ARG A 87 1.54 -4.05 -17.09
CA ARG A 87 2.00 -3.84 -18.46
C ARG A 87 3.25 -2.99 -18.52
N ILE A 88 3.28 -1.85 -17.80
CA ILE A 88 4.49 -1.00 -17.72
C ILE A 88 5.67 -1.80 -17.21
N LEU A 89 5.47 -2.60 -16.17
CA LEU A 89 6.50 -3.47 -15.61
C LEU A 89 7.06 -4.42 -16.67
N ASN A 90 6.21 -5.12 -17.42
CA ASN A 90 6.62 -6.04 -18.47
C ASN A 90 7.40 -5.36 -19.60
N GLU A 91 6.94 -4.18 -20.05
CA GLU A 91 7.64 -3.38 -21.08
C GLU A 91 9.02 -2.90 -20.58
N SER A 92 9.15 -2.67 -19.27
CA SER A 92 10.38 -2.16 -18.66
C SER A 92 11.40 -3.25 -18.28
N GLN A 93 11.04 -4.54 -18.26
CA GLN A 93 11.93 -5.63 -17.85
C GLN A 93 13.22 -5.72 -18.66
N ASN A 94 13.14 -5.44 -19.95
CA ASN A 94 14.29 -5.52 -20.88
C ASN A 94 15.02 -4.19 -21.04
N SER A 95 14.67 -3.17 -20.28
CA SER A 95 15.25 -1.82 -20.40
C SER A 95 16.68 -1.72 -19.85
N GLY A 96 17.11 -2.70 -19.04
CA GLY A 96 18.40 -2.68 -18.34
C GLY A 96 18.37 -1.93 -17.00
N TYR A 97 17.27 -1.26 -16.65
CA TYR A 97 17.09 -0.63 -15.34
C TYR A 97 16.61 -1.64 -14.29
N LYS A 98 17.10 -1.47 -13.04
CA LYS A 98 16.77 -2.36 -11.92
C LYS A 98 15.35 -2.12 -11.39
N GLY A 99 14.82 -3.13 -10.68
CA GLY A 99 13.55 -3.06 -9.95
C GLY A 99 12.32 -3.46 -10.75
N TRP A 100 12.46 -3.77 -12.04
CA TRP A 100 11.36 -4.20 -12.90
C TRP A 100 11.20 -5.73 -13.02
N ASP A 101 12.15 -6.50 -12.51
CA ASP A 101 12.16 -7.96 -12.57
C ASP A 101 12.01 -8.61 -11.17
N GLN A 102 11.83 -9.92 -11.14
CA GLN A 102 11.68 -10.70 -9.90
C GLN A 102 12.98 -10.86 -9.09
N PHE A 103 14.13 -10.43 -9.64
CA PHE A 103 15.43 -10.55 -9.02
C PHE A 103 15.74 -9.32 -8.15
N GLY A 104 16.65 -9.47 -7.21
CA GLY A 104 17.01 -8.37 -6.31
C GLY A 104 16.10 -8.29 -5.06
N SER A 105 15.68 -7.09 -4.70
CA SER A 105 14.88 -6.87 -3.49
C SER A 105 13.45 -7.38 -3.65
N LYS A 106 12.94 -8.10 -2.62
CA LYS A 106 11.50 -8.44 -2.56
C LYS A 106 10.58 -7.24 -2.31
N GLN A 107 11.13 -6.05 -2.17
CA GLN A 107 10.37 -4.80 -2.02
C GLN A 107 10.40 -3.95 -3.29
N ASN A 108 10.89 -4.49 -4.42
CA ASN A 108 10.93 -3.79 -5.68
C ASN A 108 9.54 -3.73 -6.37
N ARG A 109 9.46 -3.01 -7.48
CA ARG A 109 8.23 -2.80 -8.25
C ARG A 109 7.58 -4.08 -8.76
N TYR A 110 8.40 -5.11 -9.09
CA TYR A 110 7.88 -6.41 -9.51
C TYR A 110 7.00 -7.04 -8.44
N TRP A 111 7.54 -7.24 -7.23
CA TRP A 111 6.81 -7.88 -6.13
C TRP A 111 5.66 -7.02 -5.62
N LEU A 112 5.82 -5.70 -5.72
CA LEU A 112 4.77 -4.76 -5.38
C LEU A 112 3.54 -4.99 -6.27
N CYS A 113 3.70 -4.97 -7.60
CA CYS A 113 2.61 -5.15 -8.54
C CYS A 113 2.08 -6.60 -8.57
N GLU A 114 2.99 -7.59 -8.52
CA GLU A 114 2.63 -9.01 -8.47
C GLU A 114 1.68 -9.30 -7.31
N ASN A 115 1.97 -8.79 -6.11
CA ASN A 115 1.15 -9.04 -4.93
C ASN A 115 -0.27 -8.44 -5.06
N PHE A 116 -0.46 -7.30 -5.72
CA PHE A 116 -1.81 -6.77 -5.98
C PHE A 116 -2.62 -7.62 -6.95
N LEU A 117 -1.97 -8.32 -7.88
CA LEU A 117 -2.62 -9.17 -8.88
C LEU A 117 -2.72 -10.64 -8.46
N ASN A 118 -1.97 -11.06 -7.45
CA ASN A 118 -1.96 -12.45 -7.00
C ASN A 118 -3.28 -12.80 -6.29
N PRO A 119 -3.98 -13.87 -6.73
CA PRO A 119 -5.23 -14.31 -6.11
C PRO A 119 -5.14 -14.62 -4.62
N GLU A 120 -3.97 -15.01 -4.11
CA GLU A 120 -3.76 -15.29 -2.69
C GLU A 120 -3.96 -14.05 -1.81
N PHE A 121 -3.73 -12.85 -2.35
CA PHE A 121 -3.86 -11.59 -1.64
C PHE A 121 -5.18 -10.84 -1.91
N LYS A 122 -6.14 -11.44 -2.62
CA LYS A 122 -7.46 -10.82 -2.83
C LYS A 122 -8.15 -10.43 -1.53
N ASN A 123 -7.98 -11.22 -0.48
CA ASN A 123 -8.56 -10.90 0.82
C ASN A 123 -7.84 -9.73 1.52
N VAL A 124 -6.55 -9.50 1.26
CA VAL A 124 -5.87 -8.29 1.73
C VAL A 124 -6.46 -7.05 1.04
N ARG A 125 -6.69 -7.10 -0.27
CA ARG A 125 -7.36 -6.02 -1.03
C ARG A 125 -8.80 -5.79 -0.55
N ASN A 126 -9.56 -6.86 -0.27
CA ASN A 126 -10.88 -6.75 0.34
C ASN A 126 -10.82 -6.12 1.75
N ALA A 127 -9.73 -6.36 2.50
CA ALA A 127 -9.52 -5.71 3.78
C ALA A 127 -9.29 -4.20 3.62
N PHE A 128 -8.58 -3.74 2.58
CA PHE A 128 -8.47 -2.32 2.25
C PHE A 128 -9.85 -1.67 2.06
N TYR A 129 -10.73 -2.31 1.29
CA TYR A 129 -12.10 -1.84 1.11
C TYR A 129 -12.86 -1.73 2.43
N ASN A 130 -12.91 -2.81 3.21
CA ASN A 130 -13.67 -2.84 4.45
C ASN A 130 -13.10 -1.87 5.49
N TYR A 131 -11.77 -1.80 5.61
CA TYR A 131 -11.07 -0.90 6.51
C TYR A 131 -11.45 0.56 6.26
N HIS A 132 -11.52 0.97 4.98
CA HIS A 132 -11.84 2.35 4.62
C HIS A 132 -13.36 2.62 4.62
N LEU A 133 -14.12 1.92 3.77
CA LEU A 133 -15.53 2.25 3.56
C LEU A 133 -16.40 1.86 4.76
N ASN A 134 -16.19 0.67 5.33
CA ASN A 134 -17.01 0.16 6.43
C ASN A 134 -16.38 0.44 7.81
N GLY A 135 -15.11 0.83 7.86
CA GLY A 135 -14.40 1.23 9.05
C GLY A 135 -14.27 2.76 9.17
N LEU A 136 -13.30 3.35 8.49
CA LEU A 136 -12.94 4.76 8.67
C LEU A 136 -14.05 5.74 8.28
N ASP A 137 -14.73 5.52 7.14
CA ASP A 137 -15.76 6.43 6.65
C ASP A 137 -17.02 6.45 7.54
N LEU A 138 -17.23 5.40 8.34
CA LEU A 138 -18.31 5.34 9.33
C LEU A 138 -17.86 5.78 10.74
N PHE A 139 -16.58 6.01 10.97
CA PHE A 139 -16.02 6.22 12.30
C PHE A 139 -16.64 7.40 13.03
N TYR A 140 -16.97 8.48 12.32
CA TYR A 140 -17.59 9.65 12.93
C TYR A 140 -19.00 9.36 13.51
N THR A 141 -19.78 8.53 12.83
CA THR A 141 -21.18 8.23 13.22
C THR A 141 -21.32 6.97 14.06
N LYS A 142 -20.40 6.00 13.90
CA LYS A 142 -20.46 4.66 14.49
C LYS A 142 -19.09 4.18 14.98
N PRO A 143 -18.45 4.87 15.93
CA PRO A 143 -17.06 4.60 16.29
C PRO A 143 -16.83 3.19 16.83
N GLU A 144 -17.77 2.59 17.57
CA GLU A 144 -17.58 1.22 18.09
C GLU A 144 -17.71 0.15 17.00
N GLU A 145 -18.74 0.25 16.14
CA GLU A 145 -18.89 -0.66 14.98
C GLU A 145 -17.68 -0.54 14.03
N SER A 146 -17.18 0.67 13.83
CA SER A 146 -16.00 0.93 13.01
C SER A 146 -14.73 0.29 13.58
N ARG A 147 -14.52 0.37 14.91
CA ARG A 147 -13.40 -0.32 15.57
C ARG A 147 -13.49 -1.83 15.44
N GLU A 148 -14.69 -2.40 15.59
CA GLU A 148 -14.91 -3.83 15.39
C GLU A 148 -14.56 -4.24 13.95
N THR A 149 -15.06 -3.51 12.96
CA THR A 149 -14.75 -3.75 11.54
C THR A 149 -13.24 -3.65 11.28
N ILE A 150 -12.56 -2.63 11.79
CA ILE A 150 -11.11 -2.46 11.62
C ILE A 150 -10.36 -3.61 12.30
N LEU A 151 -10.76 -4.01 13.51
CA LEU A 151 -10.16 -5.14 14.22
C LEU A 151 -10.30 -6.45 13.45
N GLU A 152 -11.47 -6.76 12.93
CA GLU A 152 -11.71 -7.96 12.10
C GLU A 152 -10.81 -7.97 10.86
N ASN A 153 -10.60 -6.82 10.23
CA ASN A 153 -9.74 -6.73 9.05
C ASN A 153 -8.26 -6.92 9.37
N ILE A 154 -7.75 -6.39 10.49
CA ILE A 154 -6.35 -6.65 10.88
C ILE A 154 -6.14 -8.10 11.34
N ILE A 155 -7.14 -8.74 11.95
CA ILE A 155 -7.12 -10.20 12.24
C ILE A 155 -6.98 -10.98 10.94
N MET A 156 -7.84 -10.71 9.95
CA MET A 156 -7.79 -11.38 8.65
C MET A 156 -6.44 -11.20 7.95
N ILE A 157 -5.88 -9.99 7.99
CA ILE A 157 -4.54 -9.74 7.42
C ILE A 157 -3.46 -10.54 8.16
N ASN A 158 -3.56 -10.65 9.49
CA ASN A 158 -2.62 -11.44 10.28
C ASN A 158 -2.71 -12.94 9.95
N ASP A 159 -3.91 -13.47 9.74
CA ASP A 159 -4.12 -14.86 9.32
C ASP A 159 -3.49 -15.13 7.94
N ILE A 160 -3.55 -14.16 7.02
CA ILE A 160 -2.90 -14.28 5.72
C ILE A 160 -1.37 -14.18 5.86
N ASN A 161 -0.88 -13.26 6.71
CA ASN A 161 0.55 -13.09 6.98
C ASN A 161 1.20 -14.35 7.56
N SER A 162 0.47 -15.10 8.39
CA SER A 162 0.96 -16.35 8.97
C SER A 162 1.30 -17.42 7.92
N LYS A 163 0.65 -17.37 6.75
CA LYS A 163 0.86 -18.27 5.60
C LYS A 163 1.82 -17.69 4.56
N ASN A 164 1.87 -16.36 4.45
CA ASN A 164 2.61 -15.61 3.44
C ASN A 164 3.52 -14.59 4.12
N PHE A 165 4.38 -15.06 5.00
CA PHE A 165 5.23 -14.21 5.82
C PHE A 165 6.06 -13.22 4.99
N ASN A 166 6.03 -11.95 5.41
CA ASN A 166 6.82 -10.88 4.81
C ASN A 166 6.44 -10.53 3.35
N SER A 167 5.16 -10.71 2.98
CA SER A 167 4.67 -10.29 1.68
C SER A 167 4.67 -8.76 1.53
N THR A 168 4.94 -8.29 0.31
CA THR A 168 5.05 -6.85 0.02
C THR A 168 3.76 -6.10 0.30
N ILE A 169 2.59 -6.66 -0.06
CA ILE A 169 1.29 -6.01 0.13
C ILE A 169 0.92 -5.85 1.62
N ILE A 170 1.28 -6.83 2.47
CA ILE A 170 1.04 -6.73 3.92
C ILE A 170 1.98 -5.70 4.56
N ASN A 171 3.25 -5.67 4.15
CA ASN A 171 4.18 -4.64 4.60
C ASN A 171 3.72 -3.23 4.18
N LEU A 172 3.15 -3.08 2.99
CA LEU A 172 2.54 -1.82 2.56
C LEU A 172 1.40 -1.40 3.47
N PHE A 173 0.49 -2.33 3.79
CA PHE A 173 -0.61 -2.06 4.71
C PHE A 173 -0.07 -1.59 6.06
N ILE A 174 0.89 -2.28 6.64
CA ILE A 174 1.49 -1.92 7.93
C ILE A 174 2.13 -0.53 7.85
N ASN A 175 2.94 -0.26 6.83
CA ASN A 175 3.62 1.04 6.66
C ASN A 175 2.63 2.21 6.51
N ALA A 176 1.46 1.96 5.92
CA ALA A 176 0.43 2.97 5.75
C ALA A 176 -0.45 3.14 7.00
N LYS A 177 -0.69 2.08 7.78
CA LYS A 177 -1.75 2.02 8.78
C LYS A 177 -1.31 1.90 10.23
N ALA A 178 -0.03 1.63 10.52
CA ALA A 178 0.43 1.39 11.90
C ALA A 178 0.11 2.53 12.87
N ASP A 179 0.41 3.78 12.48
CA ASP A 179 0.10 4.96 13.30
C ASP A 179 -1.42 5.19 13.43
N GLU A 180 -2.15 5.04 12.32
CA GLU A 180 -3.60 5.21 12.27
C GLU A 180 -4.29 4.20 13.19
N ILE A 181 -3.97 2.91 13.08
CA ILE A 181 -4.51 1.84 13.93
C ILE A 181 -4.17 2.11 15.40
N THR A 182 -2.92 2.49 15.69
CA THR A 182 -2.51 2.85 17.04
C THR A 182 -3.42 3.94 17.64
N ASN A 183 -3.70 4.99 16.86
CA ASN A 183 -4.53 6.11 17.33
C ASN A 183 -6.01 5.72 17.48
N ILE A 184 -6.55 4.90 16.57
CA ILE A 184 -7.93 4.40 16.62
C ILE A 184 -8.19 3.62 17.91
N PHE A 185 -7.25 2.74 18.30
CA PHE A 185 -7.43 1.85 19.44
C PHE A 185 -7.03 2.46 20.78
N LYS A 186 -6.39 3.63 20.86
CA LYS A 186 -6.18 4.36 22.14
C LYS A 186 -7.49 4.67 22.86
N GLY A 187 -8.57 4.95 22.14
CA GLY A 187 -9.89 5.24 22.67
C GLY A 187 -10.82 4.02 22.78
N ALA A 188 -10.33 2.81 22.55
CA ALA A 188 -11.11 1.58 22.53
C ALA A 188 -11.32 0.99 23.93
N SER A 189 -12.19 -0.02 24.03
CA SER A 189 -12.34 -0.84 25.25
C SER A 189 -11.04 -1.60 25.55
N LEU A 190 -10.86 -2.02 26.81
CA LEU A 190 -9.64 -2.71 27.22
C LEU A 190 -9.39 -3.99 26.41
N ASP A 191 -10.45 -4.72 26.09
CA ASP A 191 -10.36 -5.97 25.32
C ASP A 191 -9.96 -5.69 23.85
N GLN A 192 -10.55 -4.67 23.23
CA GLN A 192 -10.16 -4.23 21.88
C GLN A 192 -8.71 -3.74 21.84
N LYS A 193 -8.27 -2.95 22.85
CA LYS A 193 -6.88 -2.50 22.99
C LYS A 193 -5.92 -3.69 23.00
N ARG A 194 -6.18 -4.69 23.86
CA ARG A 194 -5.33 -5.88 24.00
C ARG A 194 -5.28 -6.69 22.70
N ASN A 195 -6.42 -6.91 22.07
CA ASN A 195 -6.49 -7.64 20.81
C ASN A 195 -5.72 -6.91 19.71
N ALA A 196 -5.97 -5.62 19.49
CA ALA A 196 -5.27 -4.83 18.50
C ALA A 196 -3.75 -4.80 18.75
N PHE A 197 -3.33 -4.60 20.00
CA PHE A 197 -1.92 -4.63 20.39
C PHE A 197 -1.25 -5.97 20.04
N ASN A 198 -1.86 -7.09 20.43
CA ASN A 198 -1.29 -8.42 20.18
C ASN A 198 -1.14 -8.68 18.68
N ILE A 199 -2.20 -8.43 17.89
CA ILE A 199 -2.19 -8.66 16.45
C ILE A 199 -1.18 -7.76 15.74
N MET A 200 -1.13 -6.47 16.09
CA MET A 200 -0.18 -5.55 15.47
C MET A 200 1.27 -5.90 15.81
N ASN A 201 1.55 -6.41 17.01
CA ASN A 201 2.88 -6.92 17.36
C ASN A 201 3.25 -8.20 16.63
N GLU A 202 2.29 -9.08 16.34
CA GLU A 202 2.51 -10.25 15.50
C GLU A 202 2.80 -9.86 14.04
N LEU A 203 2.01 -8.91 13.50
CA LEU A 203 2.18 -8.40 12.14
C LEU A 203 3.51 -7.66 11.93
N SER A 204 3.93 -6.87 12.91
CA SER A 204 5.14 -6.04 12.81
C SER A 204 5.84 -5.87 14.16
N PRO A 205 6.62 -6.86 14.60
CA PRO A 205 7.36 -6.80 15.86
C PRO A 205 8.33 -5.61 15.96
N SER A 206 8.83 -5.12 14.83
CA SER A 206 9.74 -3.95 14.77
C SER A 206 9.08 -2.64 15.21
N ASN A 207 7.74 -2.56 15.16
CA ASN A 207 6.94 -1.39 15.54
C ASN A 207 6.34 -1.51 16.95
N SER A 208 6.83 -2.44 17.78
CA SER A 208 6.29 -2.71 19.13
C SER A 208 6.22 -1.47 20.02
N ASP A 209 7.21 -0.58 19.96
CA ASP A 209 7.21 0.68 20.73
C ASP A 209 6.06 1.61 20.35
N LEU A 210 5.69 1.62 19.05
CA LEU A 210 4.52 2.35 18.58
C LEU A 210 3.24 1.74 19.14
N PHE A 211 3.11 0.41 19.07
CA PHE A 211 1.89 -0.31 19.47
C PHE A 211 1.69 -0.31 20.99
N ASN A 212 2.74 -0.19 21.81
CA ASN A 212 2.62 0.01 23.27
C ASN A 212 1.75 1.22 23.61
N LYS A 213 1.64 2.22 22.73
CA LYS A 213 0.78 3.39 22.93
C LYS A 213 -0.72 3.06 22.86
N ILE A 214 -1.11 1.90 22.32
CA ILE A 214 -2.51 1.42 22.32
C ILE A 214 -2.97 1.13 23.75
N LEU A 215 -2.08 0.63 24.59
CA LEU A 215 -2.40 0.21 25.96
C LEU A 215 -2.42 1.37 26.96
N GLN A 216 -1.93 2.53 26.55
CA GLN A 216 -1.96 3.77 27.36
C GLN A 216 -3.33 4.45 27.24
#